data_4c956db0625af78b8aecfb1be5e9ec4c
#
_entry.id   4c956db0625af78b8aecfb1be5e9ec4c
#
_cell.length_a   1.000
_cell.length_b   1.000
_cell.length_c   1.000
_cell.angle_alpha   90.00
_cell.angle_beta   90.00
_cell.angle_gamma   90.00
#
_symmetry.space_group_name_H-M   'P 1'
#
loop_
_entity.id
_entity.type
_entity.pdbx_description
1 polymer ?
#
loop_
_entity_poly.entity_id
_entity_poly.type
_entity_poly.pdbx_seq_one_letter_code
_entity_poly.pdbx_strand_id
1 'polypeptide(L)'
;MRSVNRWFPLWVIAFLLIFAAGWVFTGKYIYESAAYVDQGCWGNLSNRPEEFHPRYWGIETGHDLSAWWFKDYREIELIQEKENLRISAWIREGETRAPWILFVHGLGSCKNSHTVLLPAAMMVHEGYSVMLLDLREHGASSKIDLLHTAGQEEMQDVLSGWRWIHEVKGIAAEKIGVYGVSLGAGAVALAFAEEPRMGAVWLDSPFADMEKIVRSELLRFGYPAFLSGGAKMAGQLFGGIDIMERSPLEGAGAIGNRHLFIAHGKQDERVPPVHGQMMCDTAKKSLKPQGSVECWQTRGKISVDEGRKTTGHTVGMLTEMEDWNQRMKDFFGRTLQLKP
;
A
#
# COMPACT_ATOMS: atom_id res chain seq x y z
N MET A 1 45.81 -44.71 24.81
CA MET A 1 44.36 -44.44 24.63
C MET A 1 44.13 -42.95 24.76
N ARG A 2 43.86 -42.24 23.65
CA ARG A 2 43.52 -40.81 23.70
C ARG A 2 42.08 -40.68 24.17
N SER A 3 41.82 -40.03 25.29
CA SER A 3 40.49 -39.69 25.77
C SER A 3 39.88 -38.72 24.74
N VAL A 4 38.92 -39.17 23.95
CA VAL A 4 38.10 -38.30 23.10
C VAL A 4 37.40 -37.36 24.07
N ASN A 5 37.66 -36.06 23.90
CA ASN A 5 37.16 -34.99 24.78
C ASN A 5 35.62 -34.95 24.66
N ARG A 6 34.91 -35.61 25.63
CA ARG A 6 33.44 -35.75 25.66
C ARG A 6 32.70 -34.38 25.70
N TRP A 7 33.42 -33.30 25.97
CA TRP A 7 32.89 -31.94 26.08
C TRP A 7 32.84 -31.21 24.75
N PHE A 8 33.60 -31.67 23.73
CA PHE A 8 33.61 -31.04 22.42
C PHE A 8 32.21 -30.91 21.80
N PRO A 9 31.32 -31.90 21.79
CA PRO A 9 29.97 -31.75 21.23
C PRO A 9 29.08 -30.80 22.04
N LEU A 10 29.26 -30.67 23.35
CA LEU A 10 28.48 -29.78 24.20
C LEU A 10 28.79 -28.29 23.91
N TRP A 11 30.07 -27.96 23.72
CA TRP A 11 30.48 -26.59 23.35
C TRP A 11 29.97 -26.18 21.96
N VAL A 12 29.98 -27.11 21.01
CA VAL A 12 29.43 -26.86 19.66
C VAL A 12 27.91 -26.62 19.74
N ILE A 13 27.18 -27.42 20.50
CA ILE A 13 25.75 -27.26 20.70
C ILE A 13 25.47 -25.91 21.39
N ALA A 14 26.18 -25.58 22.46
CA ALA A 14 26.02 -24.29 23.13
C ALA A 14 26.29 -23.10 22.20
N PHE A 15 27.35 -23.17 21.39
CA PHE A 15 27.66 -22.14 20.39
C PHE A 15 26.55 -22.00 19.37
N LEU A 16 26.03 -23.10 18.82
CA LEU A 16 24.93 -23.09 17.85
C LEU A 16 23.65 -22.50 18.45
N LEU A 17 23.32 -22.80 19.70
CA LEU A 17 22.17 -22.26 20.41
C LEU A 17 22.32 -20.74 20.63
N ILE A 18 23.50 -20.30 21.07
CA ILE A 18 23.78 -18.86 21.25
C ILE A 18 23.69 -18.12 19.92
N PHE A 19 24.26 -18.70 18.85
CA PHE A 19 24.19 -18.14 17.51
C PHE A 19 22.75 -18.05 17.01
N ALA A 20 21.96 -19.12 17.15
CA ALA A 20 20.55 -19.15 16.76
C ALA A 20 19.73 -18.13 17.56
N ALA A 21 19.94 -18.03 18.87
CA ALA A 21 19.28 -17.03 19.70
C ALA A 21 19.65 -15.60 19.25
N GLY A 22 20.93 -15.31 19.05
CA GLY A 22 21.39 -14.01 18.55
C GLY A 22 20.80 -13.68 17.18
N TRP A 23 20.70 -14.65 16.28
CA TRP A 23 20.09 -14.48 14.97
C TRP A 23 18.58 -14.16 15.06
N VAL A 24 17.83 -14.83 15.93
CA VAL A 24 16.41 -14.55 16.18
C VAL A 24 16.20 -13.18 16.84
N PHE A 25 17.04 -12.78 17.81
CA PHE A 25 16.96 -11.47 18.45
C PHE A 25 17.28 -10.33 17.46
N THR A 26 18.29 -10.50 16.61
CA THR A 26 18.56 -9.56 15.51
C THR A 26 17.39 -9.51 14.53
N GLY A 27 16.81 -10.67 14.23
CA GLY A 27 15.62 -10.80 13.41
C GLY A 27 14.42 -10.04 13.99
N LYS A 28 14.22 -10.11 15.31
CA LYS A 28 13.16 -9.35 16.02
C LYS A 28 13.34 -7.84 15.84
N TYR A 29 14.54 -7.34 16.03
CA TYR A 29 14.82 -5.92 15.80
C TYR A 29 14.55 -5.48 14.35
N ILE A 30 14.96 -6.30 13.38
CA ILE A 30 14.70 -6.05 11.96
C ILE A 30 13.20 -6.06 11.66
N TYR A 31 12.48 -7.07 12.19
CA TYR A 31 11.03 -7.18 12.03
C TYR A 31 10.31 -5.95 12.58
N GLU A 32 10.57 -5.58 13.84
CA GLU A 32 9.95 -4.43 14.48
C GLU A 32 10.27 -3.12 13.74
N SER A 33 11.52 -2.95 13.29
CA SER A 33 11.91 -1.78 12.51
C SER A 33 11.25 -1.71 11.13
N ALA A 34 11.02 -2.86 10.49
CA ALA A 34 10.38 -2.95 9.18
C ALA A 34 8.86 -2.80 9.26
N ALA A 35 8.24 -3.33 10.32
CA ALA A 35 6.80 -3.34 10.51
C ALA A 35 6.26 -2.08 11.23
N TYR A 36 7.12 -1.27 11.85
CA TYR A 36 6.70 -0.10 12.61
C TYR A 36 6.03 0.97 11.75
N VAL A 37 4.90 1.49 12.25
CA VAL A 37 4.14 2.56 11.62
C VAL A 37 4.46 3.91 12.26
N ASP A 38 5.09 4.79 11.50
CA ASP A 38 5.31 6.17 11.93
C ASP A 38 3.98 6.95 11.98
N GLN A 39 3.67 7.50 13.14
CA GLN A 39 2.43 8.25 13.37
C GLN A 39 2.46 9.69 12.83
N GLY A 40 3.59 10.14 12.32
CA GLY A 40 3.77 11.50 11.78
C GLY A 40 3.09 11.76 10.45
N CYS A 41 2.41 10.78 9.85
CA CYS A 41 1.79 10.89 8.53
C CYS A 41 2.73 11.54 7.49
N TRP A 42 4.04 11.30 7.64
CA TRP A 42 5.12 11.85 6.82
C TRP A 42 5.05 13.37 6.63
N GLY A 43 4.68 14.08 7.68
CA GLY A 43 4.59 15.54 7.68
C GLY A 43 3.36 16.14 6.99
N ASN A 44 2.38 15.32 6.61
CA ASN A 44 1.15 15.77 5.95
C ASN A 44 -0.02 16.06 6.91
N LEU A 45 0.20 16.15 8.22
CA LEU A 45 -0.86 16.29 9.22
C LEU A 45 -1.77 17.52 9.01
N SER A 46 -1.25 18.60 8.41
CA SER A 46 -2.03 19.82 8.12
C SER A 46 -2.87 19.74 6.84
N ASN A 47 -2.56 18.81 5.95
CA ASN A 47 -3.30 18.70 4.69
C ASN A 47 -4.77 18.33 4.92
N ARG A 48 -5.62 18.95 4.12
CA ARG A 48 -7.07 18.71 4.04
C ARG A 48 -7.48 18.77 2.57
N PRO A 49 -8.62 18.21 2.16
CA PRO A 49 -9.10 18.31 0.79
C PRO A 49 -9.18 19.75 0.24
N GLU A 50 -9.53 20.72 1.09
CA GLU A 50 -9.62 22.14 0.73
C GLU A 50 -8.30 22.90 0.69
N GLU A 51 -7.21 22.28 1.21
CA GLU A 51 -5.87 22.85 1.18
C GLU A 51 -4.84 21.74 1.43
N PHE A 52 -4.17 21.28 0.39
CA PHE A 52 -3.10 20.31 0.52
C PHE A 52 -1.90 20.65 -0.36
N HIS A 53 -0.73 20.30 0.15
CA HIS A 53 0.56 20.52 -0.49
C HIS A 53 1.31 19.20 -0.66
N PRO A 54 2.07 19.04 -1.74
CA PRO A 54 2.87 17.85 -1.92
C PRO A 54 4.11 17.94 -1.03
N ARG A 55 4.17 17.06 -0.04
CA ARG A 55 5.36 16.86 0.79
C ARG A 55 5.88 15.45 0.58
N TYR A 56 7.14 15.37 0.27
CA TYR A 56 7.80 14.08 0.13
C TYR A 56 8.84 13.93 1.24
N TRP A 57 8.67 12.92 2.12
CA TRP A 57 9.53 12.73 3.28
C TRP A 57 9.64 13.97 4.19
N GLY A 58 8.56 14.74 4.30
CA GLY A 58 8.53 15.98 5.09
C GLY A 58 9.12 17.20 4.39
N ILE A 59 9.53 17.07 3.12
CA ILE A 59 10.11 18.16 2.30
C ILE A 59 9.08 18.60 1.27
N GLU A 60 8.86 19.92 1.17
CA GLU A 60 8.00 20.49 0.15
C GLU A 60 8.64 20.38 -1.23
N THR A 61 7.86 19.97 -2.23
CA THR A 61 8.38 19.72 -3.58
C THR A 61 8.24 20.92 -4.52
N GLY A 62 7.63 22.01 -4.05
CA GLY A 62 7.41 23.23 -4.84
C GLY A 62 6.28 23.16 -5.89
N HIS A 63 5.56 22.04 -5.99
CA HIS A 63 4.39 21.95 -6.88
C HIS A 63 3.20 22.71 -6.30
N ASP A 64 2.55 23.56 -7.10
CA ASP A 64 1.26 24.16 -6.74
C ASP A 64 0.13 23.19 -7.09
N LEU A 65 -0.59 22.73 -6.07
CA LEU A 65 -1.74 21.83 -6.21
C LEU A 65 -3.08 22.55 -5.96
N SER A 66 -3.09 23.87 -5.82
CA SER A 66 -4.30 24.64 -5.46
C SER A 66 -5.47 24.45 -6.45
N ALA A 67 -5.17 24.21 -7.73
CA ALA A 67 -6.18 23.92 -8.74
C ALA A 67 -6.94 22.61 -8.51
N TRP A 68 -6.39 21.73 -7.68
CA TRP A 68 -6.96 20.41 -7.36
C TRP A 68 -7.71 20.39 -6.03
N TRP A 69 -7.68 21.46 -5.23
CA TRP A 69 -8.37 21.48 -3.94
C TRP A 69 -9.88 21.33 -4.12
N PHE A 70 -10.50 20.59 -3.21
CA PHE A 70 -11.95 20.37 -3.23
C PHE A 70 -12.57 20.51 -1.84
N LYS A 71 -13.87 20.75 -1.78
CA LYS A 71 -14.65 21.01 -0.57
C LYS A 71 -15.80 20.01 -0.46
N ASP A 72 -16.66 20.22 0.52
CA ASP A 72 -17.89 19.46 0.72
C ASP A 72 -17.62 17.98 1.06
N TYR A 73 -16.54 17.73 1.78
CA TYR A 73 -16.25 16.41 2.37
C TYR A 73 -16.70 16.36 3.84
N ARG A 74 -16.90 15.13 4.33
CA ARG A 74 -17.15 14.87 5.74
C ARG A 74 -16.40 13.67 6.23
N GLU A 75 -16.13 13.63 7.52
CA GLU A 75 -15.51 12.49 8.18
C GLU A 75 -16.58 11.48 8.61
N ILE A 76 -16.26 10.21 8.46
CA ILE A 76 -17.05 9.08 8.95
C ILE A 76 -16.14 8.08 9.65
N GLU A 77 -16.75 7.23 10.49
CA GLU A 77 -16.10 6.08 11.09
C GLU A 77 -16.78 4.79 10.59
N LEU A 78 -15.96 3.83 10.17
CA LEU A 78 -16.38 2.48 9.84
C LEU A 78 -16.06 1.58 11.04
N ILE A 79 -17.05 0.86 11.52
CA ILE A 79 -16.89 -0.04 12.67
C ILE A 79 -16.67 -1.47 12.17
N GLN A 80 -15.56 -2.06 12.54
CA GLN A 80 -15.25 -3.47 12.33
C GLN A 80 -15.58 -4.23 13.62
N GLU A 81 -16.83 -4.69 13.76
CA GLU A 81 -17.35 -5.27 14.99
C GLU A 81 -16.54 -6.48 15.49
N LYS A 82 -16.07 -7.33 14.57
CA LYS A 82 -15.31 -8.55 14.93
C LYS A 82 -14.00 -8.24 15.65
N GLU A 83 -13.32 -7.16 15.26
CA GLU A 83 -12.01 -6.77 15.80
C GLU A 83 -12.13 -5.59 16.77
N ASN A 84 -13.34 -5.03 16.91
CA ASN A 84 -13.61 -3.83 17.69
C ASN A 84 -12.73 -2.63 17.26
N LEU A 85 -12.55 -2.46 15.96
CA LEU A 85 -11.76 -1.38 15.39
C LEU A 85 -12.62 -0.31 14.77
N ARG A 86 -12.16 0.94 14.85
CA ARG A 86 -12.70 2.10 14.15
C ARG A 86 -11.75 2.51 13.05
N ILE A 87 -12.26 2.55 11.82
CA ILE A 87 -11.51 2.99 10.63
C ILE A 87 -12.07 4.34 10.21
N SER A 88 -11.24 5.37 10.29
CA SER A 88 -11.61 6.74 9.93
C SER A 88 -11.51 6.94 8.43
N ALA A 89 -12.48 7.64 7.85
CA ALA A 89 -12.46 7.99 6.44
C ALA A 89 -13.04 9.39 6.20
N TRP A 90 -12.53 10.06 5.16
CA TRP A 90 -13.18 11.21 4.54
C TRP A 90 -13.97 10.76 3.33
N ILE A 91 -15.18 11.27 3.18
CA ILE A 91 -16.00 11.04 1.99
C ILE A 91 -16.45 12.37 1.39
N ARG A 92 -16.43 12.42 0.07
CA ARG A 92 -17.07 13.47 -0.72
C ARG A 92 -17.99 12.80 -1.74
N GLU A 93 -19.27 13.13 -1.68
CA GLU A 93 -20.28 12.58 -2.57
C GLU A 93 -20.41 13.46 -3.82
N GLY A 94 -20.35 12.84 -4.98
CA GLY A 94 -20.65 13.47 -6.26
C GLY A 94 -22.15 13.60 -6.48
N GLU A 95 -22.56 13.69 -7.74
CA GLU A 95 -23.99 13.67 -8.10
C GLU A 95 -24.66 12.37 -7.71
N THR A 96 -25.99 12.37 -7.64
CA THR A 96 -26.77 11.18 -7.28
C THR A 96 -26.42 10.00 -8.19
N ARG A 97 -25.99 8.88 -7.59
CA ARG A 97 -25.55 7.65 -8.27
C ARG A 97 -24.21 7.77 -9.03
N ALA A 98 -23.42 8.81 -8.77
CA ALA A 98 -22.05 8.86 -9.29
C ALA A 98 -21.28 7.58 -8.86
N PRO A 99 -20.39 7.06 -9.72
CA PRO A 99 -19.48 6.01 -9.31
C PRO A 99 -18.57 6.47 -8.18
N TRP A 100 -18.11 5.51 -7.36
CA TRP A 100 -17.25 5.76 -6.22
C TRP A 100 -15.85 5.20 -6.45
N ILE A 101 -14.86 5.91 -5.90
CA ILE A 101 -13.49 5.40 -5.82
C ILE A 101 -13.01 5.47 -4.37
N LEU A 102 -12.56 4.34 -3.84
CA LEU A 102 -11.93 4.20 -2.55
C LEU A 102 -10.42 4.40 -2.70
N PHE A 103 -9.83 5.32 -1.92
CA PHE A 103 -8.39 5.64 -1.93
C PHE A 103 -7.72 5.16 -0.65
N VAL A 104 -6.62 4.43 -0.80
CA VAL A 104 -5.88 3.77 0.28
C VAL A 104 -4.41 4.18 0.27
N HIS A 105 -3.95 4.82 1.33
CA HIS A 105 -2.60 5.37 1.46
C HIS A 105 -1.52 4.30 1.75
N GLY A 106 -0.24 4.70 1.67
CA GLY A 106 0.91 3.86 1.96
C GLY A 106 1.37 3.88 3.43
N LEU A 107 2.42 3.11 3.73
CA LEU A 107 3.03 3.01 5.07
C LEU A 107 3.48 4.38 5.60
N GLY A 108 3.22 4.64 6.88
CA GLY A 108 3.57 5.89 7.57
C GLY A 108 2.85 7.13 7.03
N SER A 109 1.91 6.94 6.10
CA SER A 109 1.07 7.96 5.49
C SER A 109 -0.34 7.90 6.11
N CYS A 110 -1.24 8.78 5.65
CA CYS A 110 -2.62 8.85 6.13
C CYS A 110 -3.53 9.35 4.99
N LYS A 111 -4.85 9.36 5.21
CA LYS A 111 -5.84 9.89 4.24
C LYS A 111 -5.59 11.34 3.82
N ASN A 112 -4.83 12.10 4.58
CA ASN A 112 -4.42 13.47 4.29
C ASN A 112 -3.11 13.58 3.48
N SER A 113 -2.53 12.47 3.03
CA SER A 113 -1.35 12.51 2.16
C SER A 113 -1.72 12.98 0.75
N HIS A 114 -0.84 13.80 0.15
CA HIS A 114 -0.98 14.18 -1.25
C HIS A 114 -1.04 12.98 -2.20
N THR A 115 -0.46 11.83 -1.80
CA THR A 115 -0.45 10.59 -2.62
C THR A 115 -1.82 9.96 -2.80
N VAL A 116 -2.79 10.33 -1.97
CA VAL A 116 -4.21 9.95 -2.12
C VAL A 116 -5.11 11.16 -2.36
N LEU A 117 -4.78 12.34 -1.80
CA LEU A 117 -5.57 13.56 -2.01
C LEU A 117 -5.54 14.03 -3.46
N LEU A 118 -4.37 14.05 -4.11
CA LEU A 118 -4.26 14.49 -5.50
C LEU A 118 -5.00 13.57 -6.47
N PRO A 119 -4.79 12.23 -6.47
CA PRO A 119 -5.58 11.34 -7.30
C PRO A 119 -7.09 11.38 -6.99
N ALA A 120 -7.48 11.54 -5.71
CA ALA A 120 -8.88 11.71 -5.35
C ALA A 120 -9.46 13.01 -5.91
N ALA A 121 -8.72 14.10 -5.81
CA ALA A 121 -9.11 15.39 -6.37
C ALA A 121 -9.32 15.33 -7.90
N MET A 122 -8.40 14.67 -8.62
CA MET A 122 -8.54 14.43 -10.05
C MET A 122 -9.88 13.76 -10.36
N MET A 123 -10.26 12.75 -9.59
CA MET A 123 -11.53 12.04 -9.81
C MET A 123 -12.75 12.82 -9.31
N VAL A 124 -12.62 13.65 -8.28
CA VAL A 124 -13.68 14.58 -7.86
C VAL A 124 -14.00 15.57 -8.99
N HIS A 125 -12.99 16.10 -9.67
CA HIS A 125 -13.18 17.01 -10.81
C HIS A 125 -13.83 16.32 -12.02
N GLU A 126 -13.68 15.01 -12.15
CA GLU A 126 -14.38 14.20 -13.15
C GLU A 126 -15.77 13.73 -12.67
N GLY A 127 -16.26 14.20 -11.53
CA GLY A 127 -17.62 13.92 -11.03
C GLY A 127 -17.79 12.66 -10.19
N TYR A 128 -16.71 11.96 -9.84
CA TYR A 128 -16.78 10.77 -8.97
C TYR A 128 -17.05 11.16 -7.52
N SER A 129 -17.70 10.25 -6.80
CA SER A 129 -17.67 10.23 -5.34
C SER A 129 -16.38 9.56 -4.89
N VAL A 130 -15.82 10.03 -3.78
CA VAL A 130 -14.55 9.50 -3.26
C VAL A 130 -14.65 9.16 -1.78
N MET A 131 -13.91 8.11 -1.38
CA MET A 131 -13.62 7.80 0.02
C MET A 131 -12.11 7.69 0.18
N LEU A 132 -11.54 8.43 1.14
CA LEU A 132 -10.14 8.32 1.53
C LEU A 132 -10.11 7.78 2.95
N LEU A 133 -9.58 6.59 3.18
CA LEU A 133 -9.53 5.98 4.51
C LEU A 133 -8.14 6.05 5.12
N ASP A 134 -8.07 6.10 6.45
CA ASP A 134 -6.88 5.74 7.20
C ASP A 134 -6.91 4.23 7.44
N LEU A 135 -5.85 3.53 7.07
CA LEU A 135 -5.64 2.13 7.46
C LEU A 135 -5.52 2.03 8.99
N ARG A 136 -5.79 0.85 9.57
CA ARG A 136 -5.42 0.55 10.96
C ARG A 136 -3.99 0.98 11.24
N GLU A 137 -3.64 1.26 12.48
CA GLU A 137 -2.34 1.75 12.92
C GLU A 137 -1.96 3.15 12.38
N HIS A 138 -2.73 3.76 11.45
CA HIS A 138 -2.43 5.03 10.83
C HIS A 138 -3.48 6.11 11.15
N GLY A 139 -3.07 7.37 11.09
CA GLY A 139 -3.93 8.55 11.14
C GLY A 139 -4.90 8.56 12.32
N ALA A 140 -6.19 8.73 12.03
CA ALA A 140 -7.27 8.76 13.03
C ALA A 140 -7.93 7.39 13.28
N SER A 141 -7.52 6.34 12.57
CA SER A 141 -7.98 4.97 12.78
C SER A 141 -7.44 4.36 14.08
N SER A 142 -8.05 3.25 14.52
CA SER A 142 -7.64 2.52 15.72
C SER A 142 -6.18 2.06 15.64
N LYS A 143 -5.51 2.09 16.78
CA LYS A 143 -4.14 1.64 16.97
C LYS A 143 -4.11 0.53 18.00
N ILE A 144 -3.39 -0.55 17.70
CA ILE A 144 -3.27 -1.74 18.53
C ILE A 144 -1.83 -1.86 19.06
N ASP A 145 -0.87 -1.94 18.14
CA ASP A 145 0.55 -2.17 18.47
C ASP A 145 1.53 -1.35 17.62
N LEU A 146 1.03 -0.52 16.72
CA LEU A 146 1.79 0.30 15.79
C LEU A 146 2.62 -0.52 14.79
N LEU A 147 2.17 -1.73 14.46
CA LEU A 147 2.81 -2.56 13.44
C LEU A 147 1.87 -2.77 12.26
N HIS A 148 2.41 -2.72 11.04
CA HIS A 148 1.68 -3.13 9.85
C HIS A 148 1.93 -4.60 9.53
N THR A 149 0.97 -5.22 8.86
CA THR A 149 1.02 -6.64 8.50
C THR A 149 1.27 -6.88 7.01
N ALA A 150 1.92 -5.93 6.34
CA ALA A 150 2.19 -5.97 4.90
C ALA A 150 0.92 -6.12 4.03
N GLY A 151 -0.18 -5.52 4.47
CA GLY A 151 -1.47 -5.55 3.78
C GLY A 151 -2.40 -6.68 4.21
N GLN A 152 -1.95 -7.63 5.04
CA GLN A 152 -2.74 -8.83 5.35
C GLN A 152 -3.95 -8.51 6.24
N GLU A 153 -3.79 -7.73 7.28
CA GLU A 153 -4.92 -7.24 8.10
C GLU A 153 -5.50 -5.96 7.50
N GLU A 154 -4.67 -5.08 6.96
CA GLU A 154 -5.09 -3.83 6.34
C GLU A 154 -6.08 -4.06 5.18
N MET A 155 -6.07 -5.23 4.52
CA MET A 155 -7.08 -5.56 3.53
C MET A 155 -8.51 -5.58 4.12
N GLN A 156 -8.69 -5.87 5.41
CA GLN A 156 -10.01 -5.83 6.05
C GLN A 156 -10.53 -4.39 6.15
N ASP A 157 -9.64 -3.42 6.30
CA ASP A 157 -9.99 -1.99 6.31
C ASP A 157 -10.47 -1.57 4.90
N VAL A 158 -9.77 -2.01 3.87
CA VAL A 158 -10.17 -1.82 2.46
C VAL A 158 -11.54 -2.45 2.19
N LEU A 159 -11.73 -3.70 2.60
CA LEU A 159 -13.01 -4.40 2.45
C LEU A 159 -14.14 -3.71 3.22
N SER A 160 -13.87 -3.15 4.40
CA SER A 160 -14.85 -2.38 5.18
C SER A 160 -15.28 -1.12 4.44
N GLY A 161 -14.34 -0.37 3.87
CA GLY A 161 -14.63 0.80 3.04
C GLY A 161 -15.44 0.44 1.80
N TRP A 162 -15.03 -0.60 1.07
CA TRP A 162 -15.71 -1.07 -0.12
C TRP A 162 -17.14 -1.55 0.18
N ARG A 163 -17.33 -2.36 1.25
CA ARG A 163 -18.66 -2.82 1.68
C ARG A 163 -19.54 -1.66 2.13
N TRP A 164 -19.01 -0.68 2.84
CA TRP A 164 -19.78 0.49 3.23
C TRP A 164 -20.32 1.25 2.01
N ILE A 165 -19.51 1.42 0.96
CA ILE A 165 -19.97 2.04 -0.29
C ILE A 165 -21.04 1.17 -0.96
N HIS A 166 -20.84 -0.15 -1.00
CA HIS A 166 -21.77 -1.07 -1.66
C HIS A 166 -23.10 -1.21 -0.89
N GLU A 167 -23.02 -1.49 0.40
CA GLU A 167 -24.17 -1.90 1.23
C GLU A 167 -24.88 -0.70 1.87
N VAL A 168 -24.13 0.28 2.39
CA VAL A 168 -24.71 1.44 3.09
C VAL A 168 -25.11 2.54 2.11
N LYS A 169 -24.28 2.81 1.08
CA LYS A 169 -24.62 3.77 0.04
C LYS A 169 -25.46 3.18 -1.08
N GLY A 170 -25.60 1.87 -1.15
CA GLY A 170 -26.38 1.18 -2.18
C GLY A 170 -25.78 1.31 -3.58
N ILE A 171 -24.46 1.48 -3.68
CA ILE A 171 -23.78 1.60 -4.97
C ILE A 171 -23.52 0.20 -5.55
N ALA A 172 -23.88 -0.01 -6.78
CA ALA A 172 -23.63 -1.26 -7.48
C ALA A 172 -22.14 -1.56 -7.58
N ALA A 173 -21.73 -2.81 -7.38
CA ALA A 173 -20.33 -3.22 -7.30
C ALA A 173 -19.48 -2.79 -8.50
N GLU A 174 -20.09 -2.85 -9.71
CA GLU A 174 -19.46 -2.43 -10.97
C GLU A 174 -19.23 -0.90 -11.08
N LYS A 175 -19.75 -0.12 -10.12
CA LYS A 175 -19.55 1.32 -10.00
C LYS A 175 -18.58 1.71 -8.89
N ILE A 176 -17.87 0.74 -8.31
CA ILE A 176 -16.92 0.98 -7.23
C ILE A 176 -15.52 0.62 -7.70
N GLY A 177 -14.67 1.63 -7.85
CA GLY A 177 -13.24 1.48 -8.08
C GLY A 177 -12.44 1.56 -6.78
N VAL A 178 -11.21 1.04 -6.81
CA VAL A 178 -10.30 1.13 -5.68
C VAL A 178 -8.92 1.56 -6.16
N TYR A 179 -8.31 2.50 -5.45
CA TYR A 179 -6.96 2.99 -5.68
C TYR A 179 -6.10 2.74 -4.44
N GLY A 180 -4.94 2.15 -4.60
CA GLY A 180 -4.01 1.89 -3.49
C GLY A 180 -2.59 2.31 -3.82
N VAL A 181 -1.88 2.80 -2.80
CA VAL A 181 -0.49 3.29 -2.91
C VAL A 181 0.43 2.46 -2.02
N SER A 182 1.54 1.91 -2.55
CA SER A 182 2.59 1.23 -1.78
C SER A 182 2.02 0.15 -0.85
N LEU A 183 2.10 0.28 0.49
CA LEU A 183 1.44 -0.62 1.45
C LEU A 183 -0.07 -0.75 1.16
N GLY A 184 -0.74 0.38 0.91
CA GLY A 184 -2.15 0.40 0.54
C GLY A 184 -2.42 -0.34 -0.78
N ALA A 185 -1.47 -0.31 -1.74
CA ALA A 185 -1.58 -1.11 -2.97
C ALA A 185 -1.50 -2.61 -2.67
N GLY A 186 -0.67 -3.02 -1.70
CA GLY A 186 -0.62 -4.40 -1.20
C GLY A 186 -1.93 -4.83 -0.56
N ALA A 187 -2.48 -4.01 0.35
CA ALA A 187 -3.75 -4.27 1.01
C ALA A 187 -4.92 -4.35 0.00
N VAL A 188 -4.94 -3.43 -0.98
CA VAL A 188 -5.95 -3.43 -2.07
C VAL A 188 -5.82 -4.68 -2.94
N ALA A 189 -4.60 -5.12 -3.27
CA ALA A 189 -4.39 -6.32 -4.05
C ALA A 189 -4.91 -7.56 -3.31
N LEU A 190 -4.65 -7.70 -2.01
CA LEU A 190 -5.18 -8.79 -1.20
C LEU A 190 -6.71 -8.72 -1.07
N ALA A 191 -7.28 -7.51 -0.84
CA ALA A 191 -8.72 -7.30 -0.84
C ALA A 191 -9.37 -7.67 -2.18
N PHE A 192 -8.70 -7.38 -3.29
CA PHE A 192 -9.12 -7.75 -4.64
C PHE A 192 -9.14 -9.28 -4.86
N ALA A 193 -8.26 -10.03 -4.21
CA ALA A 193 -8.32 -11.49 -4.20
C ALA A 193 -9.54 -12.02 -3.43
N GLU A 194 -9.85 -11.41 -2.29
CA GLU A 194 -10.93 -11.83 -1.37
C GLU A 194 -12.34 -11.42 -1.84
N GLU A 195 -12.46 -10.30 -2.55
CA GLU A 195 -13.76 -9.76 -3.00
C GLU A 195 -13.90 -9.84 -4.53
N PRO A 196 -14.52 -10.91 -5.05
CA PRO A 196 -14.67 -11.11 -6.50
C PRO A 196 -15.51 -10.03 -7.21
N ARG A 197 -16.37 -9.30 -6.46
CA ARG A 197 -17.20 -8.21 -7.00
C ARG A 197 -16.44 -6.90 -7.17
N MET A 198 -15.24 -6.76 -6.60
CA MET A 198 -14.37 -5.59 -6.78
C MET A 198 -13.87 -5.57 -8.23
N GLY A 199 -14.51 -4.80 -9.12
CA GLY A 199 -14.35 -4.89 -10.57
C GLY A 199 -13.16 -4.16 -11.14
N ALA A 200 -12.73 -3.03 -10.55
CA ALA A 200 -11.71 -2.14 -11.09
C ALA A 200 -10.75 -1.65 -10.00
N VAL A 201 -9.45 -1.89 -10.19
CA VAL A 201 -8.40 -1.57 -9.21
C VAL A 201 -7.23 -0.87 -9.89
N TRP A 202 -6.74 0.21 -9.25
CA TRP A 202 -5.50 0.89 -9.60
C TRP A 202 -4.48 0.73 -8.47
N LEU A 203 -3.31 0.20 -8.78
CA LEU A 203 -2.20 0.01 -7.84
C LEU A 203 -1.03 0.93 -8.23
N ASP A 204 -0.68 1.84 -7.33
CA ASP A 204 0.51 2.70 -7.48
C ASP A 204 1.66 2.14 -6.66
N SER A 205 2.78 1.89 -7.32
CA SER A 205 4.04 1.41 -6.72
C SER A 205 3.85 0.18 -5.80
N PRO A 206 3.08 -0.85 -6.25
CA PRO A 206 2.81 -2.04 -5.44
C PRO A 206 4.09 -2.84 -5.21
N PHE A 207 4.23 -3.43 -4.02
CA PHE A 207 5.15 -4.54 -3.84
C PHE A 207 4.45 -5.86 -4.22
N ALA A 208 5.25 -6.84 -4.65
CA ALA A 208 4.75 -8.15 -5.05
C ALA A 208 5.11 -9.26 -4.04
N ASP A 209 6.19 -9.04 -3.27
CA ASP A 209 6.79 -10.06 -2.43
C ASP A 209 7.50 -9.37 -1.26
N MET A 210 6.96 -9.56 -0.04
CA MET A 210 7.48 -8.89 1.15
C MET A 210 8.86 -9.42 1.56
N GLU A 211 9.16 -10.69 1.32
CA GLU A 211 10.50 -11.24 1.59
C GLU A 211 11.56 -10.52 0.75
N LYS A 212 11.26 -10.28 -0.53
CA LYS A 212 12.18 -9.52 -1.40
C LYS A 212 12.33 -8.07 -0.95
N ILE A 213 11.27 -7.43 -0.47
CA ILE A 213 11.34 -6.07 0.09
C ILE A 213 12.27 -6.05 1.30
N VAL A 214 12.07 -6.93 2.28
CA VAL A 214 12.92 -7.01 3.48
C VAL A 214 14.38 -7.26 3.11
N ARG A 215 14.64 -8.16 2.16
CA ARG A 215 16.01 -8.42 1.67
C ARG A 215 16.63 -7.20 0.98
N SER A 216 15.86 -6.50 0.17
CA SER A 216 16.33 -5.27 -0.52
C SER A 216 16.66 -4.17 0.47
N GLU A 217 15.81 -3.97 1.48
CA GLU A 217 16.05 -2.97 2.54
C GLU A 217 17.29 -3.33 3.38
N LEU A 218 17.46 -4.59 3.77
CA LEU A 218 18.66 -5.03 4.48
C LEU A 218 19.93 -4.69 3.68
N LEU A 219 19.96 -5.05 2.38
CA LEU A 219 21.10 -4.75 1.51
C LEU A 219 21.33 -3.24 1.35
N ARG A 220 20.26 -2.46 1.25
CA ARG A 220 20.33 -0.98 1.15
C ARG A 220 20.95 -0.34 2.39
N PHE A 221 20.71 -0.92 3.58
CA PHE A 221 21.32 -0.50 4.84
C PHE A 221 22.68 -1.15 5.12
N GLY A 222 23.20 -1.96 4.19
CA GLY A 222 24.50 -2.62 4.35
C GLY A 222 24.46 -3.89 5.21
N TYR A 223 23.29 -4.43 5.50
CA TYR A 223 23.12 -5.68 6.25
C TYR A 223 23.09 -6.90 5.35
N PRO A 224 23.60 -8.06 5.80
CA PRO A 224 23.52 -9.31 5.04
C PRO A 224 22.09 -9.79 4.83
N ALA A 225 21.76 -10.21 3.60
CA ALA A 225 20.41 -10.65 3.22
C ALA A 225 19.90 -11.88 3.99
N PHE A 226 20.79 -12.73 4.54
CA PHE A 226 20.38 -13.93 5.32
C PHE A 226 19.65 -13.57 6.63
N LEU A 227 19.76 -12.33 7.09
CA LEU A 227 19.04 -11.85 8.28
C LEU A 227 17.51 -11.76 8.04
N SER A 228 17.06 -11.75 6.78
CA SER A 228 15.61 -11.79 6.46
C SER A 228 14.92 -13.04 7.02
N GLY A 229 15.61 -14.20 7.04
CA GLY A 229 15.08 -15.41 7.67
C GLY A 229 14.89 -15.28 9.17
N GLY A 230 15.80 -14.57 9.86
CA GLY A 230 15.64 -14.22 11.28
C GLY A 230 14.46 -13.29 11.53
N ALA A 231 14.25 -12.28 10.66
CA ALA A 231 13.11 -11.39 10.74
C ALA A 231 11.78 -12.15 10.55
N LYS A 232 11.71 -13.06 9.58
CA LYS A 232 10.56 -13.94 9.36
C LYS A 232 10.22 -14.78 10.61
N MET A 233 11.22 -15.47 11.15
CA MET A 233 11.04 -16.29 12.35
C MET A 233 10.62 -15.44 13.56
N ALA A 234 11.18 -14.25 13.71
CA ALA A 234 10.83 -13.34 14.79
C ALA A 234 9.38 -12.84 14.65
N GLY A 235 8.92 -12.50 13.43
CA GLY A 235 7.54 -12.14 13.16
C GLY A 235 6.56 -13.23 13.59
N GLN A 236 6.86 -14.49 13.25
CA GLN A 236 6.05 -15.64 13.65
C GLN A 236 6.04 -15.88 15.18
N LEU A 237 7.19 -15.71 15.85
CA LEU A 237 7.33 -16.00 17.28
C LEU A 237 6.83 -14.88 18.19
N PHE A 238 6.97 -13.61 17.78
CA PHE A 238 6.74 -12.45 18.62
C PHE A 238 5.65 -11.52 18.10
N GLY A 239 5.39 -11.50 16.77
CA GLY A 239 4.38 -10.64 16.15
C GLY A 239 3.03 -11.33 15.91
N GLY A 240 2.96 -12.66 16.07
CA GLY A 240 1.73 -13.42 15.84
C GLY A 240 1.32 -13.55 14.36
N ILE A 241 1.96 -12.79 13.45
CA ILE A 241 1.70 -12.79 12.01
C ILE A 241 3.01 -12.93 11.24
N ASP A 242 3.03 -13.82 10.27
CA ASP A 242 4.09 -13.84 9.27
C ASP A 242 3.76 -12.82 8.16
N ILE A 243 4.40 -11.65 8.19
CA ILE A 243 4.20 -10.61 7.16
C ILE A 243 4.59 -11.05 5.74
N MET A 244 5.18 -12.22 5.61
CA MET A 244 5.57 -12.83 4.33
C MET A 244 4.64 -13.97 3.92
N GLU A 245 3.59 -14.28 4.71
CA GLU A 245 2.69 -15.40 4.45
C GLU A 245 1.86 -15.18 3.18
N ARG A 246 1.28 -14.00 3.06
CA ARG A 246 0.47 -13.63 1.90
C ARG A 246 1.19 -12.63 0.99
N SER A 247 0.93 -12.75 -0.29
CA SER A 247 1.55 -11.93 -1.32
C SER A 247 0.51 -11.16 -2.13
N PRO A 248 0.70 -9.86 -2.40
CA PRO A 248 -0.14 -9.10 -3.33
C PRO A 248 -0.28 -9.73 -4.73
N LEU A 249 0.62 -10.67 -5.10
CA LEU A 249 0.48 -11.48 -6.31
C LEU A 249 -0.80 -12.32 -6.33
N GLU A 250 -1.39 -12.62 -5.17
CA GLU A 250 -2.68 -13.29 -5.08
C GLU A 250 -3.77 -12.47 -5.80
N GLY A 251 -3.80 -11.15 -5.55
CA GLY A 251 -4.73 -10.25 -6.23
C GLY A 251 -4.50 -10.17 -7.73
N ALA A 252 -3.24 -10.07 -8.14
CA ALA A 252 -2.89 -10.10 -9.56
C ALA A 252 -3.31 -11.42 -10.22
N GLY A 253 -3.10 -12.55 -9.54
CA GLY A 253 -3.50 -13.88 -10.00
C GLY A 253 -5.02 -14.10 -10.03
N ALA A 254 -5.76 -13.39 -9.20
CA ALA A 254 -7.22 -13.49 -9.10
C ALA A 254 -7.97 -12.58 -10.08
N ILE A 255 -7.30 -11.89 -11.00
CA ILE A 255 -7.91 -10.87 -11.86
C ILE A 255 -9.13 -11.38 -12.66
N GLY A 256 -9.03 -12.52 -13.34
CA GLY A 256 -10.12 -13.06 -14.13
C GLY A 256 -10.65 -12.07 -15.18
N ASN A 257 -11.96 -11.76 -15.14
CA ASN A 257 -12.63 -10.81 -16.04
C ASN A 257 -12.63 -9.36 -15.52
N ARG A 258 -11.85 -9.06 -14.47
CA ARG A 258 -11.81 -7.75 -13.82
C ARG A 258 -10.74 -6.85 -14.42
N HIS A 259 -10.61 -5.61 -13.93
CA HIS A 259 -9.75 -4.61 -14.52
C HIS A 259 -8.68 -4.19 -13.51
N LEU A 260 -7.43 -4.21 -13.94
CA LEU A 260 -6.29 -3.86 -13.10
C LEU A 260 -5.36 -2.90 -13.85
N PHE A 261 -5.08 -1.75 -13.21
CA PHE A 261 -4.03 -0.82 -13.64
C PHE A 261 -2.88 -0.85 -12.64
N ILE A 262 -1.66 -0.95 -13.12
CA ILE A 262 -0.44 -0.93 -12.31
C ILE A 262 0.46 0.19 -12.80
N ALA A 263 0.63 1.21 -11.97
CA ALA A 263 1.62 2.27 -12.17
C ALA A 263 2.84 1.99 -11.29
N HIS A 264 4.06 2.17 -11.81
CA HIS A 264 5.28 1.99 -11.02
C HIS A 264 6.40 2.89 -11.51
N GLY A 265 7.11 3.54 -10.58
CA GLY A 265 8.25 4.40 -10.91
C GLY A 265 9.42 3.57 -11.45
N LYS A 266 9.92 3.89 -12.67
CA LYS A 266 11.09 3.22 -13.25
C LYS A 266 12.35 3.37 -12.38
N GLN A 267 12.41 4.45 -11.59
CA GLN A 267 13.53 4.78 -10.72
C GLN A 267 13.17 4.63 -9.23
N ASP A 268 12.19 3.77 -8.94
CA ASP A 268 11.79 3.50 -7.57
C ASP A 268 12.88 2.68 -6.85
N GLU A 269 13.56 3.34 -5.89
CA GLU A 269 14.62 2.71 -5.11
C GLU A 269 14.10 2.06 -3.82
N ARG A 270 12.86 2.37 -3.40
CA ARG A 270 12.25 1.82 -2.19
C ARG A 270 11.54 0.49 -2.47
N VAL A 271 10.67 0.50 -3.49
CA VAL A 271 10.04 -0.71 -4.02
C VAL A 271 10.57 -0.90 -5.44
N PRO A 272 11.57 -1.74 -5.67
CA PRO A 272 12.18 -1.88 -6.99
C PRO A 272 11.16 -2.18 -8.09
N PRO A 273 11.32 -1.62 -9.32
CA PRO A 273 10.35 -1.76 -10.42
C PRO A 273 10.01 -3.20 -10.81
N VAL A 274 10.89 -4.14 -10.47
CA VAL A 274 10.65 -5.57 -10.69
C VAL A 274 9.38 -6.06 -9.99
N HIS A 275 8.97 -5.44 -8.87
CA HIS A 275 7.73 -5.79 -8.17
C HIS A 275 6.50 -5.44 -9.03
N GLY A 276 6.46 -4.25 -9.62
CA GLY A 276 5.40 -3.87 -10.56
C GLY A 276 5.36 -4.80 -11.78
N GLN A 277 6.54 -5.18 -12.30
CA GLN A 277 6.63 -6.14 -13.40
C GLN A 277 6.08 -7.52 -13.01
N MET A 278 6.43 -8.04 -11.82
CA MET A 278 5.88 -9.31 -11.31
C MET A 278 4.36 -9.28 -11.20
N MET A 279 3.79 -8.18 -10.68
CA MET A 279 2.34 -7.98 -10.61
C MET A 279 1.71 -8.01 -12.00
N CYS A 280 2.28 -7.26 -12.94
CA CYS A 280 1.81 -7.21 -14.34
C CYS A 280 1.85 -8.58 -15.02
N ASP A 281 2.96 -9.30 -14.89
CA ASP A 281 3.14 -10.60 -15.55
C ASP A 281 2.19 -11.65 -14.97
N THR A 282 1.96 -11.62 -13.64
CA THR A 282 1.02 -12.51 -12.96
C THR A 282 -0.41 -12.21 -13.40
N ALA A 283 -0.80 -10.94 -13.43
CA ALA A 283 -2.13 -10.54 -13.86
C ALA A 283 -2.41 -10.92 -15.33
N LYS A 284 -1.45 -10.66 -16.24
CA LYS A 284 -1.59 -11.02 -17.66
C LYS A 284 -1.76 -12.53 -17.89
N LYS A 285 -1.10 -13.37 -17.08
CA LYS A 285 -1.25 -14.84 -17.16
C LYS A 285 -2.64 -15.32 -16.74
N SER A 286 -3.30 -14.61 -15.83
CA SER A 286 -4.60 -14.97 -15.25
C SER A 286 -5.77 -14.19 -15.87
N LEU A 287 -5.47 -13.28 -16.82
CA LEU A 287 -6.47 -12.45 -17.48
C LEU A 287 -7.40 -13.27 -18.36
N LYS A 288 -8.69 -13.00 -18.24
CA LYS A 288 -9.75 -13.54 -19.10
C LYS A 288 -10.24 -12.48 -20.10
N PRO A 289 -10.95 -12.88 -21.19
CA PRO A 289 -11.25 -11.99 -22.31
C PRO A 289 -11.98 -10.68 -22.02
N GLN A 290 -12.81 -10.63 -20.98
CA GLN A 290 -13.57 -9.43 -20.62
C GLN A 290 -12.81 -8.48 -19.69
N GLY A 291 -11.70 -8.94 -19.11
CA GLY A 291 -10.85 -8.14 -18.21
C GLY A 291 -9.83 -7.30 -18.96
N SER A 292 -9.13 -6.44 -18.21
CA SER A 292 -7.99 -5.70 -18.74
C SER A 292 -6.86 -5.58 -17.72
N VAL A 293 -5.63 -5.60 -18.21
CA VAL A 293 -4.41 -5.31 -17.45
C VAL A 293 -3.64 -4.22 -18.16
N GLU A 294 -3.45 -3.12 -17.48
CA GLU A 294 -2.62 -2.02 -17.95
C GLU A 294 -1.43 -1.84 -17.02
N CYS A 295 -0.25 -1.68 -17.60
CA CYS A 295 0.99 -1.53 -16.86
C CYS A 295 1.73 -0.31 -17.38
N TRP A 296 2.02 0.61 -16.48
CA TRP A 296 2.68 1.86 -16.83
C TRP A 296 3.89 2.10 -15.94
N GLN A 297 5.03 2.36 -16.55
CA GLN A 297 6.24 2.76 -15.85
C GLN A 297 6.41 4.28 -15.96
N THR A 298 6.26 4.99 -14.84
CA THR A 298 6.55 6.42 -14.76
C THR A 298 8.05 6.66 -14.77
N ARG A 299 8.48 7.80 -15.31
CA ARG A 299 9.91 8.11 -15.56
C ARG A 299 10.47 9.10 -14.55
N GLY A 300 9.59 9.89 -13.93
CA GLY A 300 9.97 10.97 -13.04
C GLY A 300 10.58 10.50 -11.74
N LYS A 301 11.42 11.35 -11.18
CA LYS A 301 11.88 11.28 -9.80
C LYS A 301 11.90 12.69 -9.22
N ILE A 302 11.70 12.79 -7.92
CA ILE A 302 11.81 14.05 -7.19
C ILE A 302 13.16 14.07 -6.50
N SER A 303 13.93 15.13 -6.75
CA SER A 303 15.16 15.41 -6.00
C SER A 303 14.76 15.91 -4.62
N VAL A 304 15.13 15.17 -3.61
CA VAL A 304 14.98 15.56 -2.22
C VAL A 304 16.33 16.06 -1.75
N ASP A 305 16.35 17.24 -1.19
CA ASP A 305 17.46 18.09 -0.81
C ASP A 305 18.85 17.46 -0.55
N GLU A 306 19.91 18.28 -0.61
CA GLU A 306 21.32 17.88 -0.52
C GLU A 306 21.60 16.81 0.54
N GLY A 307 21.98 15.62 0.08
CA GLY A 307 22.39 14.49 0.91
C GLY A 307 21.34 13.41 1.15
N ARG A 308 20.10 13.57 0.72
CA ARG A 308 19.09 12.49 0.70
C ARG A 308 18.96 11.90 -0.70
N LYS A 309 18.98 10.58 -0.80
CA LYS A 309 18.80 9.87 -2.07
C LYS A 309 17.46 10.25 -2.69
N THR A 310 17.48 10.67 -3.94
CA THR A 310 16.28 10.81 -4.78
C THR A 310 15.59 9.46 -4.86
N THR A 311 14.28 9.44 -4.71
CA THR A 311 13.51 8.21 -4.89
C THR A 311 12.41 8.43 -5.92
N GLY A 312 12.21 7.45 -6.76
CA GLY A 312 11.10 7.39 -7.71
C GLY A 312 9.84 6.77 -7.15
N HIS A 313 9.78 6.52 -5.82
CA HIS A 313 8.66 5.86 -5.18
C HIS A 313 7.44 6.79 -5.06
N THR A 314 6.30 6.39 -5.62
CA THR A 314 5.00 7.09 -5.54
C THR A 314 5.01 8.56 -6.01
N VAL A 315 5.91 8.92 -6.92
CA VAL A 315 6.06 10.31 -7.41
C VAL A 315 5.45 10.55 -8.79
N GLY A 316 4.99 9.50 -9.47
CA GLY A 316 4.48 9.59 -10.84
C GLY A 316 3.34 10.60 -10.98
N MET A 317 2.44 10.68 -9.99
CA MET A 317 1.33 11.64 -9.98
C MET A 317 1.77 13.11 -9.91
N LEU A 318 2.97 13.40 -9.44
CA LEU A 318 3.54 14.76 -9.40
C LEU A 318 4.39 15.05 -10.64
N THR A 319 5.16 14.07 -11.10
CA THR A 319 6.12 14.26 -12.19
C THR A 319 5.50 14.11 -13.59
N GLU A 320 4.37 13.39 -13.69
CA GLU A 320 3.63 13.11 -14.92
C GLU A 320 2.13 13.37 -14.70
N MET A 321 1.81 14.51 -14.06
CA MET A 321 0.47 14.82 -13.51
C MET A 321 -0.64 14.79 -14.57
N GLU A 322 -0.41 15.36 -15.75
CA GLU A 322 -1.39 15.37 -16.84
C GLU A 322 -1.65 13.96 -17.37
N ASP A 323 -0.59 13.19 -17.64
CA ASP A 323 -0.69 11.78 -18.07
C ASP A 323 -1.36 10.93 -17.00
N TRP A 324 -1.06 11.19 -15.70
CA TRP A 324 -1.67 10.49 -14.59
C TRP A 324 -3.18 10.71 -14.55
N ASN A 325 -3.59 11.97 -14.58
CA ASN A 325 -5.00 12.36 -14.61
C ASN A 325 -5.73 11.75 -15.81
N GLN A 326 -5.16 11.87 -17.01
CA GLN A 326 -5.79 11.33 -18.22
C GLN A 326 -5.95 9.80 -18.14
N ARG A 327 -4.94 9.09 -17.67
CA ARG A 327 -5.01 7.62 -17.52
C ARG A 327 -6.02 7.18 -16.47
N MET A 328 -6.11 7.89 -15.34
CA MET A 328 -7.13 7.60 -14.31
C MET A 328 -8.54 7.82 -14.88
N LYS A 329 -8.76 8.93 -15.56
CA LYS A 329 -10.01 9.23 -16.25
C LYS A 329 -10.38 8.15 -17.26
N ASP A 330 -9.46 7.73 -18.12
CA ASP A 330 -9.70 6.71 -19.13
C ASP A 330 -9.97 5.34 -18.49
N PHE A 331 -9.19 4.95 -17.49
CA PHE A 331 -9.34 3.68 -16.80
C PHE A 331 -10.67 3.60 -16.05
N PHE A 332 -10.92 4.51 -15.12
CA PHE A 332 -12.14 4.48 -14.32
C PHE A 332 -13.38 4.83 -15.15
N GLY A 333 -13.28 5.73 -16.14
CA GLY A 333 -14.37 6.06 -17.06
C GLY A 333 -14.87 4.84 -17.82
N ARG A 334 -13.96 4.04 -18.35
CA ARG A 334 -14.26 2.81 -19.07
C ARG A 334 -14.78 1.68 -18.16
N THR A 335 -14.19 1.53 -16.97
CA THR A 335 -14.44 0.36 -16.10
C THR A 335 -15.60 0.56 -15.14
N LEU A 336 -15.93 1.79 -14.74
CA LEU A 336 -17.01 2.12 -13.81
C LEU A 336 -18.27 2.68 -14.49
N GLN A 337 -18.30 2.71 -15.84
CA GLN A 337 -19.46 3.15 -16.62
C GLN A 337 -19.98 4.53 -16.20
N LEU A 338 -19.08 5.54 -16.15
CA LEU A 338 -19.54 6.93 -16.20
C LEU A 338 -20.36 7.09 -17.49
N LYS A 339 -21.67 7.28 -17.36
CA LYS A 339 -22.46 7.70 -18.52
C LYS A 339 -21.99 9.11 -18.91
N PRO A 340 -21.74 9.36 -20.20
CA PRO A 340 -21.40 10.68 -20.69
C PRO A 340 -22.49 11.71 -20.42
#